data_3518e88bd13e0e717bc36cf4f524072b
#
_entry.id   3518e88bd13e0e717bc36cf4f524072b
#
_cell.length_a   1.000
_cell.length_b   1.000
_cell.length_c   1.000
_cell.angle_alpha   90.00
_cell.angle_beta   90.00
_cell.angle_gamma   90.00
#
_symmetry.space_group_name_H-M   'P 1'
#
loop_
_entity.id
_entity.type
_entity.pdbx_description
1 polymer ?
#
loop_
_entity_poly.entity_id
_entity_poly.type
_entity_poly.pdbx_seq_one_letter_code
_entity_poly.pdbx_strand_id
1 'polypeptide(L)'
;MKKLHTLILAPVAMAVLLSTAGWAAEQPALSDRAYRAVNKAQALITEKKYGEANAKLQEALSGAGERVYDKGVILQTLGFVAAQQEKYGQATKYFADAIATGGLPQPVAQQVRYNLAQLYMAEGNFKGSISTMNQWFASLGKDEKPTPHAYITLANAHVQLKQYREAIPAVDQAIKLSAGKAPESWYLLKMAAHYELKQYKPATEVLTALVDRYPEKKKYWTQLSAMHMQAGNDAKALAALEGAYNLGMLTESTELLRLANYLAFAGIPHRAARVMEKAMKEGTIESNAANYKTLANYWHQAKELDPAIDTLAKSYKLAPSADLQLKMARMMIQSKRYQDLVAFAAKPAANASGEQRADLKFLTGVAYFEQQKPKEALNAFTQAAQHGNVSGRASPWISFLKEQQGGAVTQ
;
A
#
# COMPACT_ATOMS: atom_id res chain seq x y z
N MET A 1 -13.65 10.28 11.37
CA MET A 1 -13.20 11.20 12.43
C MET A 1 -13.81 10.78 13.75
N LYS A 2 -13.28 9.81 14.45
CA LYS A 2 -13.57 9.43 15.86
C LYS A 2 -12.61 8.31 16.19
N LYS A 3 -11.53 8.60 16.89
CA LYS A 3 -10.68 7.80 17.79
C LYS A 3 -9.23 8.32 17.76
N LEU A 4 -9.06 9.57 18.23
CA LEU A 4 -7.76 10.03 18.74
C LEU A 4 -7.80 9.93 20.28
N HIS A 5 -8.29 8.82 20.78
CA HIS A 5 -8.40 8.56 22.21
C HIS A 5 -7.31 7.63 22.67
N THR A 6 -6.07 8.07 22.55
CA THR A 6 -4.97 7.58 23.40
C THR A 6 -3.78 8.52 23.24
N LEU A 7 -3.98 9.83 23.44
CA LEU A 7 -2.91 10.62 24.02
C LEU A 7 -2.81 10.10 25.46
N ILE A 8 -1.91 9.15 25.66
CA ILE A 8 -1.44 8.79 26.97
C ILE A 8 -0.68 10.03 27.45
N LEU A 9 -1.41 10.99 28.06
CA LEU A 9 -0.86 11.78 29.12
C LEU A 9 -0.49 10.72 30.15
N ALA A 10 0.75 10.19 30.04
CA ALA A 10 1.29 9.34 31.08
C ALA A 10 0.96 10.05 32.39
N PRO A 11 0.42 9.36 33.40
CA PRO A 11 0.28 9.96 34.69
C PRO A 11 1.71 10.40 35.07
N VAL A 12 1.99 11.69 34.82
CA VAL A 12 3.21 12.27 35.31
C VAL A 12 3.01 12.24 36.83
N ALA A 13 3.58 11.19 37.41
CA ALA A 13 3.81 11.20 38.84
C ALA A 13 4.45 12.56 39.11
N MET A 14 3.71 13.47 39.74
CA MET A 14 4.21 14.74 40.19
C MET A 14 5.11 14.39 41.38
N ALA A 15 6.28 13.79 41.03
CA ALA A 15 7.35 13.67 41.98
C ALA A 15 7.81 15.12 42.22
N VAL A 16 7.26 15.75 43.27
CA VAL A 16 7.99 16.75 43.99
C VAL A 16 9.25 16.00 44.46
N LEU A 17 10.32 16.11 43.67
CA LEU A 17 11.61 15.52 43.97
C LEU A 17 12.12 16.19 45.25
N LEU A 18 11.75 15.63 46.39
CA LEU A 18 12.56 15.67 47.58
C LEU A 18 13.75 14.74 47.34
N SER A 19 14.61 15.07 46.37
CA SER A 19 15.86 14.35 46.14
C SER A 19 16.88 14.91 47.13
N THR A 20 17.06 14.15 48.20
CA THR A 20 18.28 14.19 48.98
C THR A 20 19.46 13.77 48.13
N ALA A 21 20.52 14.58 48.19
CA ALA A 21 21.91 14.37 47.81
C ALA A 21 22.29 14.56 46.34
N GLY A 22 23.03 15.62 46.07
CA GLY A 22 24.12 15.63 45.12
C GLY A 22 24.25 16.74 44.08
N TRP A 23 23.42 17.78 44.06
CA TRP A 23 23.69 18.97 43.22
C TRP A 23 23.38 20.22 43.99
N ALA A 24 24.45 20.87 44.49
CA ALA A 24 24.39 22.11 45.22
C ALA A 24 24.20 23.34 44.31
N ALA A 25 22.99 23.49 43.80
CA ALA A 25 22.41 24.79 43.48
C ALA A 25 21.19 24.91 44.40
N GLU A 26 21.09 25.98 45.21
CA GLU A 26 19.92 26.26 46.03
C GLU A 26 18.67 26.25 45.15
N GLN A 27 17.91 25.17 45.22
CA GLN A 27 16.62 25.11 44.52
C GLN A 27 15.68 26.09 45.25
N PRO A 28 14.99 26.97 44.51
CA PRO A 28 14.06 27.89 45.13
C PRO A 28 12.99 27.11 45.89
N ALA A 29 12.80 27.39 47.17
CA ALA A 29 11.75 26.77 47.97
C ALA A 29 10.41 27.48 47.75
N LEU A 30 9.33 26.72 47.67
CA LEU A 30 7.97 27.25 47.70
C LEU A 30 7.73 27.99 49.05
N SER A 31 6.98 29.07 48.99
CA SER A 31 6.43 29.65 50.23
C SER A 31 5.49 28.65 50.90
N ASP A 32 5.35 28.75 52.23
CA ASP A 32 4.42 27.91 52.98
C ASP A 32 2.99 27.94 52.44
N ARG A 33 2.57 29.10 51.96
CA ARG A 33 1.24 29.26 51.31
C ARG A 33 1.13 28.48 50.02
N ALA A 34 2.10 28.62 49.13
CA ALA A 34 2.11 27.91 47.86
C ALA A 34 2.26 26.40 48.07
N TYR A 35 3.15 25.98 48.98
CA TYR A 35 3.36 24.58 49.32
C TYR A 35 2.04 23.92 49.83
N ARG A 36 1.37 24.54 50.80
CA ARG A 36 0.09 24.03 51.33
C ARG A 36 -1.01 23.96 50.24
N ALA A 37 -1.08 24.98 49.39
CA ALA A 37 -2.09 25.01 48.31
C ALA A 37 -1.85 23.92 47.29
N VAL A 38 -0.60 23.72 46.82
CA VAL A 38 -0.24 22.66 45.84
C VAL A 38 -0.49 21.27 46.42
N ASN A 39 -0.08 21.01 47.66
CA ASN A 39 -0.33 19.70 48.31
C ASN A 39 -1.81 19.44 48.52
N LYS A 40 -2.60 20.43 48.92
CA LYS A 40 -4.05 20.31 49.06
C LYS A 40 -4.70 20.04 47.69
N ALA A 41 -4.28 20.77 46.65
CA ALA A 41 -4.76 20.56 45.30
C ALA A 41 -4.43 19.15 44.80
N GLN A 42 -3.24 18.61 45.10
CA GLN A 42 -2.83 17.27 44.75
C GLN A 42 -3.73 16.19 45.38
N ALA A 43 -4.07 16.34 46.67
CA ALA A 43 -5.03 15.46 47.33
C ALA A 43 -6.39 15.52 46.67
N LEU A 44 -6.90 16.72 46.35
CA LEU A 44 -8.17 16.92 45.64
C LEU A 44 -8.18 16.36 44.22
N ILE A 45 -7.05 16.46 43.51
CA ILE A 45 -6.89 15.84 42.18
C ILE A 45 -7.02 14.31 42.27
N THR A 46 -6.39 13.70 43.28
CA THR A 46 -6.49 12.26 43.53
C THR A 46 -7.95 11.83 43.81
N GLU A 47 -8.70 12.68 44.53
CA GLU A 47 -10.14 12.50 44.79
C GLU A 47 -11.02 12.91 43.59
N LYS A 48 -10.45 13.35 42.47
CA LYS A 48 -11.15 13.87 41.28
C LYS A 48 -11.98 15.15 41.55
N LYS A 49 -11.72 15.85 42.64
CA LYS A 49 -12.37 17.12 43.02
C LYS A 49 -11.70 18.31 42.35
N TYR A 50 -11.67 18.29 41.00
CA TYR A 50 -10.93 19.26 40.21
C TYR A 50 -11.38 20.72 40.40
N GLY A 51 -12.66 20.97 40.66
CA GLY A 51 -13.21 22.30 40.91
C GLY A 51 -12.62 22.91 42.18
N GLU A 52 -12.58 22.13 43.27
CA GLU A 52 -12.01 22.58 44.56
C GLU A 52 -10.49 22.77 44.43
N ALA A 53 -9.77 21.87 43.72
CA ALA A 53 -8.36 22.02 43.45
C ALA A 53 -8.06 23.31 42.71
N ASN A 54 -8.83 23.61 41.65
CA ASN A 54 -8.70 24.86 40.89
C ASN A 54 -8.92 26.10 41.77
N ALA A 55 -9.98 26.11 42.58
CA ALA A 55 -10.26 27.26 43.45
C ALA A 55 -9.10 27.53 44.44
N LYS A 56 -8.56 26.49 45.09
CA LYS A 56 -7.42 26.62 46.01
C LYS A 56 -6.16 27.11 45.32
N LEU A 57 -5.89 26.66 44.11
CA LEU A 57 -4.73 27.12 43.34
C LEU A 57 -4.89 28.58 42.87
N GLN A 58 -6.09 28.99 42.46
CA GLN A 58 -6.37 30.37 42.07
C GLN A 58 -6.23 31.35 43.26
N GLU A 59 -6.71 30.95 44.43
CA GLU A 59 -6.52 31.70 45.65
C GLU A 59 -5.02 31.87 45.99
N ALA A 60 -4.23 30.80 45.84
CA ALA A 60 -2.80 30.84 46.05
C ALA A 60 -2.06 31.71 45.01
N LEU A 61 -2.47 31.62 43.73
CA LEU A 61 -1.89 32.38 42.63
C LEU A 61 -2.06 33.89 42.84
N SER A 62 -3.26 34.33 43.23
CA SER A 62 -3.54 35.74 43.52
C SER A 62 -2.69 36.30 44.67
N GLY A 63 -2.30 35.45 45.60
CA GLY A 63 -1.46 35.82 46.73
C GLY A 63 0.05 35.57 46.56
N ALA A 64 0.50 35.11 45.41
CA ALA A 64 1.91 34.80 45.20
C ALA A 64 2.82 36.03 45.02
N GLY A 65 2.27 37.22 44.84
CA GLY A 65 3.04 38.47 44.72
C GLY A 65 4.09 38.38 43.59
N GLU A 66 5.32 38.78 43.88
CA GLU A 66 6.44 38.75 42.94
C GLU A 66 7.22 37.41 42.89
N ARG A 67 6.76 36.39 43.63
CA ARG A 67 7.48 35.10 43.75
C ARG A 67 7.27 34.26 42.48
N VAL A 68 8.17 34.42 41.50
CA VAL A 68 8.11 33.79 40.19
C VAL A 68 8.10 32.27 40.27
N TYR A 69 8.80 31.65 41.25
CA TYR A 69 8.80 30.20 41.43
C TYR A 69 7.43 29.68 41.91
N ASP A 70 6.84 30.36 42.94
CA ASP A 70 5.50 30.02 43.43
C ASP A 70 4.47 30.12 42.31
N LYS A 71 4.47 31.21 41.52
CA LYS A 71 3.61 31.38 40.35
C LYS A 71 3.79 30.28 39.36
N GLY A 72 5.04 29.95 39.01
CA GLY A 72 5.35 28.89 38.00
C GLY A 72 4.79 27.54 38.44
N VAL A 73 4.99 27.11 39.67
CA VAL A 73 4.51 25.82 40.19
C VAL A 73 2.99 25.79 40.31
N ILE A 74 2.36 26.88 40.78
CA ILE A 74 0.90 26.97 40.90
C ILE A 74 0.27 26.91 39.48
N LEU A 75 0.78 27.68 38.54
CA LEU A 75 0.28 27.68 37.14
C LEU A 75 0.50 26.33 36.48
N GLN A 76 1.63 25.68 36.68
CA GLN A 76 1.86 24.30 36.21
C GLN A 76 0.78 23.36 36.76
N THR A 77 0.47 23.44 38.06
CA THR A 77 -0.52 22.59 38.71
C THR A 77 -1.93 22.89 38.20
N LEU A 78 -2.29 24.15 37.95
CA LEU A 78 -3.53 24.56 37.29
C LEU A 78 -3.64 23.99 35.88
N GLY A 79 -2.54 23.98 35.14
CA GLY A 79 -2.47 23.37 33.81
C GLY A 79 -2.80 21.89 33.85
N PHE A 80 -2.28 21.13 34.81
CA PHE A 80 -2.62 19.73 35.02
C PHE A 80 -4.09 19.54 35.39
N VAL A 81 -4.62 20.34 36.32
CA VAL A 81 -6.05 20.28 36.69
C VAL A 81 -6.95 20.51 35.48
N ALA A 82 -6.64 21.50 34.65
CA ALA A 82 -7.39 21.80 33.46
C ALA A 82 -7.30 20.65 32.41
N ALA A 83 -6.10 20.10 32.24
CA ALA A 83 -5.89 18.97 31.33
C ALA A 83 -6.68 17.71 31.75
N GLN A 84 -6.74 17.42 33.07
CA GLN A 84 -7.54 16.31 33.60
C GLN A 84 -9.06 16.50 33.40
N GLN A 85 -9.49 17.73 33.25
CA GLN A 85 -10.88 18.09 32.91
C GLN A 85 -11.11 18.18 31.39
N GLU A 86 -10.13 17.82 30.57
CA GLU A 86 -10.17 17.94 29.11
C GLU A 86 -10.37 19.41 28.62
N LYS A 87 -10.11 20.38 29.51
CA LYS A 87 -10.13 21.82 29.20
C LYS A 87 -8.81 22.26 28.59
N TYR A 88 -8.49 21.69 27.42
CA TYR A 88 -7.16 21.81 26.82
C TYR A 88 -6.72 23.27 26.61
N GLY A 89 -7.62 24.16 26.12
CA GLY A 89 -7.30 25.58 25.94
C GLY A 89 -6.93 26.31 27.23
N GLN A 90 -7.52 25.91 28.37
CA GLN A 90 -7.10 26.46 29.67
C GLN A 90 -5.77 25.85 30.10
N ALA A 91 -5.55 24.56 29.92
CA ALA A 91 -4.30 23.90 30.25
C ALA A 91 -3.15 24.48 29.45
N THR A 92 -3.34 24.71 28.15
CA THR A 92 -2.36 25.35 27.25
C THR A 92 -1.96 26.72 27.76
N LYS A 93 -2.95 27.57 28.15
CA LYS A 93 -2.69 28.90 28.71
C LYS A 93 -1.89 28.81 30.00
N TYR A 94 -2.32 27.98 30.96
CA TYR A 94 -1.63 27.85 32.23
C TYR A 94 -0.19 27.34 32.09
N PHE A 95 0.08 26.37 31.20
CA PHE A 95 1.44 25.91 30.96
C PHE A 95 2.30 26.96 30.27
N ALA A 96 1.74 27.71 29.33
CA ALA A 96 2.45 28.81 28.67
C ALA A 96 2.80 29.90 29.70
N ASP A 97 1.84 30.31 30.55
CA ASP A 97 2.05 31.29 31.61
C ASP A 97 3.07 30.77 32.63
N ALA A 98 3.04 29.49 33.02
CA ALA A 98 4.02 28.88 33.92
C ALA A 98 5.46 29.01 33.39
N ILE A 99 5.67 28.72 32.11
CA ILE A 99 6.97 28.89 31.44
C ILE A 99 7.38 30.36 31.40
N ALA A 100 6.44 31.26 31.11
CA ALA A 100 6.69 32.69 30.98
C ALA A 100 7.12 33.35 32.31
N THR A 101 6.79 32.74 33.47
CA THR A 101 7.28 33.25 34.78
C THR A 101 8.79 33.25 34.86
N GLY A 102 9.50 32.39 34.12
CA GLY A 102 10.94 32.16 34.26
C GLY A 102 11.37 31.53 35.59
N GLY A 103 10.40 31.24 36.48
CA GLY A 103 10.69 30.75 37.83
C GLY A 103 10.86 29.26 37.97
N LEU A 104 10.44 28.47 36.97
CA LEU A 104 10.56 27.02 37.02
C LEU A 104 12.02 26.57 36.82
N PRO A 105 12.53 25.60 37.61
CA PRO A 105 13.80 24.95 37.31
C PRO A 105 13.84 24.38 35.92
N GLN A 106 15.01 24.39 35.27
CA GLN A 106 15.15 23.96 33.87
C GLN A 106 14.53 22.59 33.55
N PRO A 107 14.72 21.51 34.32
CA PRO A 107 14.11 20.21 34.02
C PRO A 107 12.58 20.28 34.11
N VAL A 108 12.03 21.05 35.04
CA VAL A 108 10.57 21.22 35.18
C VAL A 108 10.02 22.04 34.00
N ALA A 109 10.68 23.12 33.63
CA ALA A 109 10.29 23.93 32.48
C ALA A 109 10.35 23.14 31.18
N GLN A 110 11.33 22.26 30.99
CA GLN A 110 11.41 21.33 29.85
C GLN A 110 10.21 20.39 29.85
N GLN A 111 9.87 19.77 30.97
CA GLN A 111 8.70 18.89 31.04
C GLN A 111 7.41 19.63 30.73
N VAL A 112 7.24 20.85 31.22
CA VAL A 112 6.07 21.68 30.93
C VAL A 112 6.00 22.05 29.45
N ARG A 113 7.14 22.40 28.82
CA ARG A 113 7.19 22.64 27.36
C ARG A 113 6.77 21.42 26.56
N TYR A 114 7.26 20.24 26.94
CA TYR A 114 6.88 19.01 26.26
C TYR A 114 5.38 18.74 26.37
N ASN A 115 4.81 18.89 27.58
CA ASN A 115 3.36 18.73 27.78
C ASN A 115 2.56 19.78 27.00
N LEU A 116 3.02 21.03 26.97
CA LEU A 116 2.41 22.11 26.20
C LEU A 116 2.38 21.79 24.70
N ALA A 117 3.47 21.26 24.17
CA ALA A 117 3.51 20.85 22.75
C ALA A 117 2.50 19.74 22.43
N GLN A 118 2.33 18.78 23.34
CA GLN A 118 1.33 17.72 23.20
C GLN A 118 -0.11 18.25 23.27
N LEU A 119 -0.37 19.21 24.16
CA LEU A 119 -1.68 19.86 24.24
C LEU A 119 -2.00 20.65 22.96
N TYR A 120 -1.04 21.37 22.41
CA TYR A 120 -1.20 22.03 21.11
C TYR A 120 -1.53 21.04 20.00
N MET A 121 -0.94 19.83 20.02
CA MET A 121 -1.33 18.75 19.11
C MET A 121 -2.80 18.36 19.28
N ALA A 122 -3.26 18.19 20.53
CA ALA A 122 -4.63 17.81 20.84
C ALA A 122 -5.66 18.87 20.41
N GLU A 123 -5.30 20.15 20.53
CA GLU A 123 -6.12 21.28 20.10
C GLU A 123 -6.12 21.53 18.58
N GLY A 124 -5.27 20.81 17.84
CA GLY A 124 -5.06 21.08 16.41
C GLY A 124 -4.20 22.32 16.12
N ASN A 125 -3.57 22.89 17.14
CA ASN A 125 -2.60 23.99 16.97
C ASN A 125 -1.21 23.43 16.63
N PHE A 126 -1.08 22.85 15.44
CA PHE A 126 0.16 22.19 15.02
C PHE A 126 1.34 23.15 14.90
N LYS A 127 1.11 24.41 14.53
CA LYS A 127 2.17 25.43 14.51
C LYS A 127 2.70 25.72 15.90
N GLY A 128 1.82 25.85 16.87
CA GLY A 128 2.18 26.00 18.29
C GLY A 128 2.98 24.81 18.80
N SER A 129 2.56 23.59 18.46
CA SER A 129 3.28 22.37 18.81
C SER A 129 4.70 22.35 18.24
N ILE A 130 4.89 22.65 16.96
CA ILE A 130 6.21 22.71 16.30
C ILE A 130 7.11 23.74 16.99
N SER A 131 6.60 24.96 17.19
CA SER A 131 7.36 26.03 17.85
C SER A 131 7.81 25.63 19.25
N THR A 132 6.90 25.08 20.06
CA THR A 132 7.17 24.64 21.42
C THR A 132 8.13 23.45 21.46
N MET A 133 8.00 22.48 20.54
CA MET A 133 8.95 21.36 20.41
C MET A 133 10.36 21.86 20.05
N ASN A 134 10.48 22.80 19.12
CA ASN A 134 11.78 23.37 18.76
C ASN A 134 12.43 24.10 19.97
N GLN A 135 11.66 24.84 20.76
CA GLN A 135 12.13 25.43 22.00
C GLN A 135 12.53 24.36 23.02
N TRP A 136 11.79 23.26 23.09
CA TRP A 136 12.13 22.14 23.96
C TRP A 136 13.46 21.50 23.55
N PHE A 137 13.66 21.20 22.28
CA PHE A 137 14.94 20.69 21.77
C PHE A 137 16.11 21.64 22.04
N ALA A 138 15.90 22.95 21.86
CA ALA A 138 16.90 23.95 22.12
C ALA A 138 17.24 24.11 23.62
N SER A 139 16.34 23.70 24.51
CA SER A 139 16.54 23.78 25.97
C SER A 139 17.25 22.58 26.58
N LEU A 140 17.52 21.52 25.76
CA LEU A 140 18.23 20.34 26.24
C LEU A 140 19.69 20.63 26.56
N GLY A 141 20.18 20.11 27.68
CA GLY A 141 21.58 20.17 28.07
C GLY A 141 22.46 19.33 27.14
N LYS A 142 23.78 19.56 27.18
CA LYS A 142 24.73 18.86 26.29
C LYS A 142 24.69 17.33 26.43
N ASP A 143 24.37 16.82 27.62
CA ASP A 143 24.33 15.38 27.91
C ASP A 143 22.89 14.81 27.86
N GLU A 144 21.90 15.66 27.68
CA GLU A 144 20.50 15.24 27.58
C GLU A 144 20.18 14.77 26.15
N LYS A 145 19.69 13.54 26.04
CA LYS A 145 19.29 12.97 24.75
C LYS A 145 17.78 13.07 24.58
N PRO A 146 17.31 13.61 23.45
CA PRO A 146 15.88 13.61 23.15
C PRO A 146 15.33 12.20 23.10
N THR A 147 14.09 12.01 23.55
CA THR A 147 13.41 10.74 23.43
C THR A 147 12.92 10.52 21.99
N PRO A 148 12.83 9.26 21.52
CA PRO A 148 12.24 8.96 20.22
C PRO A 148 10.83 9.57 20.04
N HIS A 149 10.02 9.56 21.10
CA HIS A 149 8.66 10.11 21.07
C HIS A 149 8.62 11.64 20.87
N ALA A 150 9.62 12.37 21.33
CA ALA A 150 9.69 13.82 21.09
C ALA A 150 9.81 14.11 19.57
N TYR A 151 10.63 13.35 18.87
CA TYR A 151 10.73 13.46 17.41
C TYR A 151 9.45 13.05 16.70
N ILE A 152 8.73 12.04 17.19
CA ILE A 152 7.44 11.64 16.60
C ILE A 152 6.37 12.71 16.83
N THR A 153 6.36 13.37 17.99
CA THR A 153 5.46 14.51 18.25
C THR A 153 5.70 15.63 17.22
N LEU A 154 6.97 15.99 16.99
CA LEU A 154 7.35 16.98 15.99
C LEU A 154 6.96 16.53 14.57
N ALA A 155 7.25 15.27 14.20
CA ALA A 155 6.92 14.72 12.88
C ALA A 155 5.41 14.73 12.63
N ASN A 156 4.61 14.31 13.60
CA ASN A 156 3.16 14.33 13.48
C ASN A 156 2.62 15.75 13.28
N ALA A 157 3.15 16.74 14.00
CA ALA A 157 2.75 18.13 13.83
C ALA A 157 3.05 18.63 12.40
N HIS A 158 4.22 18.30 11.86
CA HIS A 158 4.57 18.62 10.48
C HIS A 158 3.64 17.91 9.47
N VAL A 159 3.34 16.62 9.68
CA VAL A 159 2.44 15.87 8.79
C VAL A 159 1.03 16.47 8.77
N GLN A 160 0.50 16.90 9.92
CA GLN A 160 -0.81 17.57 10.00
C GLN A 160 -0.85 18.88 9.19
N LEU A 161 0.28 19.56 9.09
CA LEU A 161 0.44 20.75 8.23
C LEU A 161 0.87 20.42 6.79
N LYS A 162 0.92 19.15 6.41
CA LYS A 162 1.41 18.66 5.11
C LYS A 162 2.87 19.07 4.81
N GLN A 163 3.64 19.33 5.84
CA GLN A 163 5.08 19.64 5.79
C GLN A 163 5.87 18.32 5.81
N TYR A 164 5.70 17.52 4.77
CA TYR A 164 6.25 16.16 4.72
C TYR A 164 7.78 16.13 4.66
N ARG A 165 8.41 17.15 4.04
CA ARG A 165 9.87 17.25 3.96
C ARG A 165 10.50 17.44 5.34
N GLU A 166 9.83 18.19 6.19
CA GLU A 166 10.25 18.49 7.57
C GLU A 166 9.94 17.32 8.52
N ALA A 167 8.88 16.57 8.21
CA ALA A 167 8.49 15.40 9.02
C ALA A 167 9.48 14.23 8.88
N ILE A 168 10.02 13.97 7.69
CA ILE A 168 10.88 12.81 7.41
C ILE A 168 12.11 12.77 8.30
N PRO A 169 12.94 13.83 8.41
CA PRO A 169 14.11 13.81 9.30
C PRO A 169 13.77 13.53 10.76
N ALA A 170 12.62 14.04 11.24
CA ALA A 170 12.17 13.80 12.62
C ALA A 170 11.81 12.32 12.82
N VAL A 171 11.06 11.72 11.89
CA VAL A 171 10.76 10.27 11.95
C VAL A 171 12.04 9.45 11.90
N ASP A 172 13.00 9.81 11.06
CA ASP A 172 14.28 9.12 10.93
C ASP A 172 15.06 9.12 12.26
N GLN A 173 15.11 10.25 12.93
CA GLN A 173 15.73 10.34 14.26
C GLN A 173 15.00 9.47 15.29
N ALA A 174 13.67 9.48 15.28
CA ALA A 174 12.89 8.61 16.17
C ALA A 174 13.19 7.13 15.95
N ILE A 175 13.20 6.68 14.69
CA ILE A 175 13.50 5.29 14.33
C ILE A 175 14.94 4.93 14.75
N LYS A 176 15.90 5.79 14.45
CA LYS A 176 17.31 5.59 14.81
C LYS A 176 17.50 5.44 16.33
N LEU A 177 16.90 6.35 17.12
CA LEU A 177 17.01 6.34 18.59
C LEU A 177 16.27 5.19 19.24
N SER A 178 15.34 4.55 18.54
CA SER A 178 14.61 3.38 19.06
C SER A 178 15.43 2.09 19.09
N ALA A 179 16.66 2.10 18.58
CA ALA A 179 17.58 0.96 18.56
C ALA A 179 16.95 -0.35 18.07
N GLY A 180 16.22 -0.28 16.94
CA GLY A 180 15.54 -1.41 16.34
C GLY A 180 14.15 -1.74 16.93
N LYS A 181 13.68 -1.01 17.94
CA LYS A 181 12.36 -1.20 18.57
C LYS A 181 11.30 -0.21 18.10
N ALA A 182 11.52 0.45 16.96
CA ALA A 182 10.56 1.39 16.41
C ALA A 182 9.22 0.71 16.10
N PRO A 183 8.10 1.25 16.55
CA PRO A 183 6.77 0.73 16.21
C PRO A 183 6.49 0.80 14.71
N GLU A 184 5.64 -0.11 14.22
CA GLU A 184 5.16 -0.16 12.84
C GLU A 184 4.61 1.19 12.35
N SER A 185 3.88 1.91 13.22
CA SER A 185 3.28 3.21 12.91
C SER A 185 4.29 4.29 12.49
N TRP A 186 5.52 4.23 12.96
CA TRP A 186 6.56 5.19 12.59
C TRP A 186 7.07 4.96 11.17
N TYR A 187 7.25 3.70 10.78
CA TYR A 187 7.57 3.35 9.39
C TYR A 187 6.42 3.74 8.44
N LEU A 188 5.17 3.52 8.87
CA LEU A 188 4.00 3.93 8.08
C LEU A 188 3.91 5.45 7.92
N LEU A 189 4.21 6.20 8.98
CA LEU A 189 4.29 7.67 8.91
C LEU A 189 5.34 8.14 7.90
N LYS A 190 6.56 7.55 7.97
CA LYS A 190 7.64 7.83 7.02
C LYS A 190 7.25 7.47 5.59
N MET A 191 6.69 6.29 5.39
CA MET A 191 6.23 5.83 4.08
C MET A 191 5.19 6.78 3.49
N ALA A 192 4.18 7.17 4.29
CA ALA A 192 3.16 8.11 3.86
C ALA A 192 3.74 9.47 3.46
N ALA A 193 4.70 10.00 4.24
CA ALA A 193 5.35 11.27 3.92
C ALA A 193 6.12 11.21 2.59
N HIS A 194 6.87 10.13 2.32
CA HIS A 194 7.53 9.92 1.04
C HIS A 194 6.53 9.78 -0.12
N TYR A 195 5.41 9.07 0.11
CA TYR A 195 4.37 8.89 -0.90
C TYR A 195 3.73 10.22 -1.31
N GLU A 196 3.37 11.07 -0.34
CA GLU A 196 2.79 12.40 -0.58
C GLU A 196 3.74 13.31 -1.35
N LEU A 197 5.05 13.15 -1.14
CA LEU A 197 6.10 13.85 -1.90
C LEU A 197 6.41 13.20 -3.26
N LYS A 198 5.71 12.13 -3.64
CA LYS A 198 5.98 11.32 -4.84
C LYS A 198 7.42 10.77 -4.90
N GLN A 199 8.03 10.59 -3.75
CA GLN A 199 9.35 10.00 -3.59
C GLN A 199 9.22 8.48 -3.50
N TYR A 200 8.85 7.85 -4.62
CA TYR A 200 8.50 6.43 -4.65
C TYR A 200 9.67 5.51 -4.29
N LYS A 201 10.90 5.84 -4.73
CA LYS A 201 12.08 5.05 -4.38
C LYS A 201 12.34 5.00 -2.86
N PRO A 202 12.44 6.13 -2.12
CA PRO A 202 12.50 6.09 -0.65
C PRO A 202 11.31 5.36 0.00
N ALA A 203 10.10 5.50 -0.54
CA ALA A 203 8.94 4.79 -0.04
C ALA A 203 9.09 3.26 -0.17
N THR A 204 9.68 2.75 -1.27
CA THR A 204 9.96 1.30 -1.41
C THR A 204 11.00 0.82 -0.40
N GLU A 205 11.98 1.61 -0.03
CA GLU A 205 12.98 1.25 0.99
C GLU A 205 12.32 1.06 2.36
N VAL A 206 11.39 1.95 2.72
CA VAL A 206 10.61 1.83 3.96
C VAL A 206 9.70 0.59 3.94
N LEU A 207 9.03 0.34 2.80
CA LEU A 207 8.18 -0.84 2.65
C LEU A 207 8.97 -2.14 2.67
N THR A 208 10.18 -2.17 2.11
CA THR A 208 11.08 -3.32 2.22
C THR A 208 11.40 -3.61 3.69
N ALA A 209 11.76 -2.59 4.47
CA ALA A 209 11.99 -2.77 5.89
C ALA A 209 10.74 -3.24 6.67
N LEU A 210 9.54 -2.88 6.22
CA LEU A 210 8.27 -3.38 6.77
C LEU A 210 8.02 -4.84 6.39
N VAL A 211 8.31 -5.24 5.16
CA VAL A 211 8.22 -6.64 4.70
C VAL A 211 9.19 -7.52 5.47
N ASP A 212 10.44 -7.08 5.65
CA ASP A 212 11.47 -7.82 6.40
C ASP A 212 11.07 -8.01 7.87
N ARG A 213 10.42 -7.01 8.46
CA ARG A 213 10.02 -7.03 9.87
C ARG A 213 8.69 -7.76 10.12
N TYR A 214 7.78 -7.71 9.16
CA TYR A 214 6.43 -8.26 9.24
C TYR A 214 6.11 -9.06 7.96
N PRO A 215 6.87 -10.12 7.68
CA PRO A 215 6.73 -10.90 6.43
C PRO A 215 5.35 -11.57 6.30
N GLU A 216 4.65 -11.77 7.42
CA GLU A 216 3.31 -12.35 7.47
C GLU A 216 2.20 -11.38 7.04
N LYS A 217 2.51 -10.10 6.86
CA LYS A 217 1.50 -9.08 6.54
C LYS A 217 1.40 -8.85 5.02
N LYS A 218 0.46 -9.53 4.37
CA LYS A 218 0.15 -9.40 2.93
C LYS A 218 0.13 -7.94 2.44
N LYS A 219 -0.43 -7.03 3.25
CA LYS A 219 -0.57 -5.60 2.90
C LYS A 219 0.76 -4.94 2.51
N TYR A 220 1.88 -5.32 3.14
CA TYR A 220 3.17 -4.70 2.84
C TYR A 220 3.76 -5.22 1.53
N TRP A 221 3.58 -6.49 1.22
CA TRP A 221 3.98 -7.07 -0.05
C TRP A 221 3.24 -6.43 -1.22
N THR A 222 1.92 -6.28 -1.09
CA THR A 222 1.09 -5.67 -2.14
C THR A 222 1.35 -4.18 -2.30
N GLN A 223 1.59 -3.45 -1.20
CA GLN A 223 2.00 -2.04 -1.24
C GLN A 223 3.40 -1.87 -1.83
N LEU A 224 4.35 -2.74 -1.49
CA LEU A 224 5.71 -2.73 -2.04
C LEU A 224 5.69 -2.95 -3.54
N SER A 225 4.90 -3.93 -4.02
CA SER A 225 4.70 -4.15 -5.45
C SER A 225 4.13 -2.91 -6.14
N ALA A 226 3.04 -2.35 -5.61
CA ALA A 226 2.43 -1.14 -6.16
C ALA A 226 3.39 0.07 -6.18
N MET A 227 4.18 0.23 -5.12
CA MET A 227 5.15 1.32 -5.01
C MET A 227 6.32 1.16 -6.00
N HIS A 228 6.79 -0.07 -6.22
CA HIS A 228 7.78 -0.36 -7.26
C HIS A 228 7.26 -0.05 -8.66
N MET A 229 5.96 -0.33 -8.95
CA MET A 229 5.33 0.07 -10.21
C MET A 229 5.34 1.59 -10.39
N GLN A 230 4.97 2.35 -9.35
CA GLN A 230 5.00 3.82 -9.38
C GLN A 230 6.42 4.37 -9.56
N ALA A 231 7.42 3.63 -9.08
CA ALA A 231 8.84 3.97 -9.25
C ALA A 231 9.42 3.51 -10.61
N GLY A 232 8.63 2.87 -11.48
CA GLY A 232 9.08 2.34 -12.77
C GLY A 232 9.96 1.10 -12.66
N ASN A 233 9.88 0.35 -11.55
CA ASN A 233 10.67 -0.85 -11.29
C ASN A 233 9.82 -2.12 -11.41
N ASP A 234 9.38 -2.45 -12.61
CA ASP A 234 8.45 -3.56 -12.88
C ASP A 234 8.98 -4.91 -12.39
N ALA A 235 10.28 -5.18 -12.56
CA ALA A 235 10.88 -6.43 -12.08
C ALA A 235 10.80 -6.57 -10.55
N LYS A 236 11.02 -5.50 -9.79
CA LYS A 236 10.90 -5.53 -8.33
C LYS A 236 9.44 -5.56 -7.88
N ALA A 237 8.54 -4.93 -8.64
CA ALA A 237 7.10 -5.01 -8.40
C ALA A 237 6.60 -6.45 -8.53
N LEU A 238 7.03 -7.14 -9.59
CA LEU A 238 6.73 -8.56 -9.80
C LEU A 238 7.32 -9.41 -8.68
N ALA A 239 8.61 -9.22 -8.34
CA ALA A 239 9.27 -9.98 -7.27
C ALA A 239 8.55 -9.87 -5.92
N ALA A 240 8.09 -8.69 -5.55
CA ALA A 240 7.30 -8.50 -4.33
C ALA A 240 5.96 -9.27 -4.38
N LEU A 241 5.27 -9.24 -5.52
CA LEU A 241 4.01 -9.95 -5.68
C LEU A 241 4.20 -11.47 -5.69
N GLU A 242 5.28 -11.96 -6.32
CA GLU A 242 5.68 -13.37 -6.28
C GLU A 242 6.07 -13.83 -4.87
N GLY A 243 6.73 -12.97 -4.08
CA GLY A 243 7.00 -13.23 -2.67
C GLY A 243 5.71 -13.50 -1.89
N ALA A 244 4.71 -12.64 -2.03
CA ALA A 244 3.39 -12.84 -1.43
C ALA A 244 2.69 -14.13 -1.91
N TYR A 245 2.80 -14.44 -3.22
CA TYR A 245 2.24 -15.65 -3.79
C TYR A 245 2.89 -16.91 -3.24
N ASN A 246 4.23 -16.96 -3.17
CA ASN A 246 4.97 -18.10 -2.66
C ASN A 246 4.70 -18.38 -1.18
N LEU A 247 4.36 -17.34 -0.41
CA LEU A 247 3.92 -17.45 0.99
C LEU A 247 2.42 -17.82 1.11
N GLY A 248 1.71 -18.05 0.00
CA GLY A 248 0.30 -18.42 0.02
C GLY A 248 -0.65 -17.26 0.39
N MET A 249 -0.19 -16.02 0.33
CA MET A 249 -0.99 -14.87 0.79
C MET A 249 -1.98 -14.34 -0.25
N LEU A 250 -1.74 -14.61 -1.54
CA LEU A 250 -2.63 -14.18 -2.61
C LEU A 250 -3.79 -15.17 -2.73
N THR A 251 -4.92 -14.84 -2.15
CA THR A 251 -6.10 -15.71 -2.06
C THR A 251 -7.28 -15.20 -2.87
N GLU A 252 -7.20 -13.96 -3.36
CA GLU A 252 -8.28 -13.33 -4.13
C GLU A 252 -8.06 -13.48 -5.63
N SER A 253 -9.14 -13.67 -6.39
CA SER A 253 -9.12 -13.75 -7.84
C SER A 253 -8.38 -12.57 -8.49
N THR A 254 -8.67 -11.36 -8.02
CA THR A 254 -8.06 -10.12 -8.53
C THR A 254 -6.56 -10.05 -8.30
N GLU A 255 -6.07 -10.61 -7.19
CA GLU A 255 -4.65 -10.65 -6.86
C GLU A 255 -3.89 -11.63 -7.78
N LEU A 256 -4.47 -12.83 -7.98
CA LEU A 256 -3.89 -13.87 -8.83
C LEU A 256 -3.91 -13.48 -10.31
N LEU A 257 -4.99 -12.83 -10.77
CA LEU A 257 -5.06 -12.26 -12.12
C LEU A 257 -4.01 -11.15 -12.32
N ARG A 258 -3.81 -10.30 -11.30
CA ARG A 258 -2.76 -9.28 -11.35
C ARG A 258 -1.37 -9.88 -11.46
N LEU A 259 -1.07 -10.91 -10.66
CA LEU A 259 0.19 -11.63 -10.74
C LEU A 259 0.39 -12.25 -12.13
N ALA A 260 -0.61 -12.94 -12.66
CA ALA A 260 -0.55 -13.55 -13.98
C ALA A 260 -0.31 -12.50 -15.09
N ASN A 261 -1.01 -11.36 -15.01
CA ASN A 261 -0.81 -10.25 -15.95
C ASN A 261 0.62 -9.68 -15.87
N TYR A 262 1.17 -9.50 -14.66
CA TYR A 262 2.53 -8.99 -14.48
C TYR A 262 3.58 -9.98 -15.00
N LEU A 263 3.39 -11.28 -14.79
CA LEU A 263 4.24 -12.32 -15.34
C LEU A 263 4.22 -12.31 -16.87
N ALA A 264 3.03 -12.22 -17.48
CA ALA A 264 2.90 -12.16 -18.94
C ALA A 264 3.55 -10.90 -19.52
N PHE A 265 3.35 -9.74 -18.88
CA PHE A 265 3.97 -8.47 -19.27
C PHE A 265 5.50 -8.51 -19.15
N ALA A 266 6.02 -9.17 -18.12
CA ALA A 266 7.45 -9.38 -17.93
C ALA A 266 8.08 -10.41 -18.87
N GLY A 267 7.31 -10.95 -19.84
CA GLY A 267 7.80 -11.95 -20.80
C GLY A 267 7.92 -13.36 -20.22
N ILE A 268 7.18 -13.68 -19.17
CA ILE A 268 7.15 -14.98 -18.50
C ILE A 268 5.73 -15.62 -18.64
N PRO A 269 5.18 -15.73 -19.85
CA PRO A 269 3.79 -16.11 -20.07
C PRO A 269 3.48 -17.55 -19.64
N HIS A 270 4.45 -18.47 -19.67
CA HIS A 270 4.26 -19.83 -19.19
C HIS A 270 3.91 -19.85 -17.69
N ARG A 271 4.62 -19.07 -16.86
CA ARG A 271 4.29 -18.96 -15.42
C ARG A 271 2.95 -18.27 -15.20
N ALA A 272 2.63 -17.25 -16.02
CA ALA A 272 1.32 -16.60 -15.98
C ALA A 272 0.18 -17.61 -16.19
N ALA A 273 0.33 -18.46 -17.22
CA ALA A 273 -0.62 -19.53 -17.51
C ALA A 273 -0.75 -20.51 -16.35
N ARG A 274 0.37 -20.95 -15.77
CA ARG A 274 0.38 -21.91 -14.64
C ARG A 274 -0.30 -21.35 -13.40
N VAL A 275 -0.05 -20.08 -13.04
CA VAL A 275 -0.72 -19.41 -11.91
C VAL A 275 -2.23 -19.35 -12.16
N MET A 276 -2.64 -18.93 -13.34
CA MET A 276 -4.07 -18.81 -13.67
C MET A 276 -4.77 -20.18 -13.75
N GLU A 277 -4.14 -21.17 -14.38
CA GLU A 277 -4.67 -22.54 -14.48
C GLU A 277 -4.88 -23.17 -13.10
N LYS A 278 -3.88 -23.04 -12.20
CA LYS A 278 -3.98 -23.50 -10.83
C LYS A 278 -5.15 -22.85 -10.11
N ALA A 279 -5.24 -21.52 -10.18
CA ALA A 279 -6.30 -20.76 -9.53
C ALA A 279 -7.70 -21.09 -10.07
N MET A 280 -7.82 -21.35 -11.38
CA MET A 280 -9.07 -21.82 -11.98
C MET A 280 -9.43 -23.24 -11.51
N LYS A 281 -8.45 -24.13 -11.40
CA LYS A 281 -8.65 -25.49 -10.90
C LYS A 281 -9.09 -25.52 -9.43
N GLU A 282 -8.55 -24.61 -8.62
CA GLU A 282 -8.88 -24.44 -7.20
C GLU A 282 -10.19 -23.66 -6.98
N GLY A 283 -10.79 -23.12 -8.05
CA GLY A 283 -12.04 -22.36 -7.99
C GLY A 283 -11.87 -20.89 -7.52
N THR A 284 -10.65 -20.44 -7.28
CA THR A 284 -10.40 -19.04 -6.90
C THR A 284 -10.66 -18.09 -8.07
N ILE A 285 -10.31 -18.50 -9.29
CA ILE A 285 -10.68 -17.81 -10.52
C ILE A 285 -11.80 -18.59 -11.20
N GLU A 286 -12.87 -17.90 -11.53
CA GLU A 286 -14.04 -18.48 -12.18
C GLU A 286 -13.70 -19.09 -13.54
N SER A 287 -14.19 -20.31 -13.81
CA SER A 287 -14.02 -21.03 -15.06
C SER A 287 -15.05 -20.58 -16.12
N ASN A 288 -15.01 -19.31 -16.51
CA ASN A 288 -15.87 -18.72 -17.55
C ASN A 288 -15.14 -18.53 -18.89
N ALA A 289 -15.89 -18.16 -19.94
CA ALA A 289 -15.36 -18.01 -21.28
C ALA A 289 -14.23 -16.97 -21.38
N ALA A 290 -14.36 -15.84 -20.66
CA ALA A 290 -13.37 -14.78 -20.66
C ALA A 290 -12.05 -15.23 -20.04
N ASN A 291 -12.11 -15.92 -18.90
CA ASN A 291 -10.93 -16.41 -18.20
C ASN A 291 -10.23 -17.54 -18.99
N TYR A 292 -10.99 -18.44 -19.61
CA TYR A 292 -10.37 -19.42 -20.52
C TYR A 292 -9.69 -18.76 -21.72
N LYS A 293 -10.30 -17.72 -22.31
CA LYS A 293 -9.67 -16.95 -23.38
C LYS A 293 -8.37 -16.29 -22.94
N THR A 294 -8.34 -15.72 -21.74
CA THR A 294 -7.14 -15.11 -21.14
C THR A 294 -6.05 -16.15 -20.90
N LEU A 295 -6.39 -17.28 -20.30
CA LEU A 295 -5.46 -18.40 -20.07
C LEU A 295 -4.87 -18.92 -21.38
N ALA A 296 -5.72 -19.11 -22.41
CA ALA A 296 -5.26 -19.53 -23.72
C ALA A 296 -4.32 -18.51 -24.38
N ASN A 297 -4.51 -17.22 -24.14
CA ASN A 297 -3.60 -16.19 -24.61
C ASN A 297 -2.22 -16.30 -23.94
N TYR A 298 -2.15 -16.60 -22.64
CA TYR A 298 -0.87 -16.83 -21.97
C TYR A 298 -0.15 -18.06 -22.50
N TRP A 299 -0.86 -19.18 -22.73
CA TRP A 299 -0.30 -20.37 -23.36
C TRP A 299 0.20 -20.08 -24.78
N HIS A 300 -0.56 -19.33 -25.56
CA HIS A 300 -0.16 -18.92 -26.91
C HIS A 300 1.10 -18.02 -26.91
N GLN A 301 1.15 -17.05 -25.99
CA GLN A 301 2.37 -16.23 -25.82
C GLN A 301 3.58 -17.05 -25.38
N ALA A 302 3.36 -18.10 -24.60
CA ALA A 302 4.38 -19.07 -24.21
C ALA A 302 4.79 -20.02 -25.36
N LYS A 303 4.16 -19.92 -26.53
CA LYS A 303 4.31 -20.82 -27.68
C LYS A 303 3.87 -22.26 -27.40
N GLU A 304 3.09 -22.46 -26.38
CA GLU A 304 2.47 -23.73 -25.99
C GLU A 304 1.12 -23.86 -26.73
N LEU A 305 1.19 -24.26 -28.01
CA LEU A 305 0.02 -24.22 -28.90
C LEU A 305 -1.07 -25.22 -28.50
N ASP A 306 -0.70 -26.44 -28.08
CA ASP A 306 -1.69 -27.46 -27.71
C ASP A 306 -2.47 -27.08 -26.44
N PRO A 307 -1.85 -26.71 -25.33
CA PRO A 307 -2.57 -26.16 -24.18
C PRO A 307 -3.41 -24.92 -24.51
N ALA A 308 -2.94 -24.07 -25.42
CA ALA A 308 -3.69 -22.89 -25.86
C ALA A 308 -4.96 -23.29 -26.62
N ILE A 309 -4.88 -24.23 -27.57
CA ILE A 309 -6.02 -24.73 -28.34
C ILE A 309 -7.04 -25.39 -27.40
N ASP A 310 -6.59 -26.30 -26.53
CA ASP A 310 -7.46 -27.04 -25.62
C ASP A 310 -8.17 -26.12 -24.64
N THR A 311 -7.48 -25.10 -24.17
CA THR A 311 -8.07 -24.06 -23.30
C THR A 311 -9.06 -23.18 -24.06
N LEU A 312 -8.72 -22.79 -25.30
CA LEU A 312 -9.58 -21.99 -26.16
C LEU A 312 -10.86 -22.74 -26.56
N ALA A 313 -10.77 -24.07 -26.70
CA ALA A 313 -11.94 -24.94 -26.96
C ALA A 313 -12.94 -24.88 -25.78
N LYS A 314 -12.47 -24.80 -24.53
CA LYS A 314 -13.33 -24.60 -23.36
C LYS A 314 -14.04 -23.24 -23.41
N SER A 315 -13.31 -22.17 -23.78
CA SER A 315 -13.91 -20.85 -24.02
C SER A 315 -14.96 -20.88 -25.12
N TYR A 316 -14.67 -21.51 -26.26
CA TYR A 316 -15.57 -21.63 -27.39
C TYR A 316 -16.84 -22.42 -27.06
N LYS A 317 -16.73 -23.49 -26.26
CA LYS A 317 -17.88 -24.26 -25.78
C LYS A 317 -18.86 -23.42 -24.95
N LEU A 318 -18.34 -22.48 -24.14
CA LEU A 318 -19.16 -21.61 -23.29
C LEU A 318 -19.74 -20.41 -24.09
N ALA A 319 -18.97 -19.84 -25.01
CA ALA A 319 -19.34 -18.67 -25.79
C ALA A 319 -18.83 -18.82 -27.24
N PRO A 320 -19.53 -19.57 -28.11
CA PRO A 320 -19.14 -19.74 -29.50
C PRO A 320 -19.11 -18.43 -30.27
N SER A 321 -18.00 -18.16 -30.99
CA SER A 321 -17.91 -17.01 -31.89
C SER A 321 -17.03 -17.34 -33.09
N ALA A 322 -17.32 -16.72 -34.25
CA ALA A 322 -16.57 -16.93 -35.49
C ALA A 322 -15.10 -16.50 -35.37
N ASP A 323 -14.83 -15.38 -34.68
CA ASP A 323 -13.45 -14.92 -34.43
C ASP A 323 -12.65 -15.91 -33.60
N LEU A 324 -13.28 -16.49 -32.60
CA LEU A 324 -12.64 -17.48 -31.74
C LEU A 324 -12.38 -18.76 -32.52
N GLN A 325 -13.35 -19.18 -33.40
CA GLN A 325 -13.22 -20.32 -34.25
C GLN A 325 -12.05 -20.16 -35.25
N LEU A 326 -11.95 -19.01 -35.91
CA LEU A 326 -10.84 -18.71 -36.81
C LEU A 326 -9.49 -18.67 -36.07
N LYS A 327 -9.46 -18.10 -34.88
CA LYS A 327 -8.24 -18.09 -34.06
C LYS A 327 -7.79 -19.52 -33.75
N MET A 328 -8.69 -20.37 -33.31
CA MET A 328 -8.40 -21.80 -33.06
C MET A 328 -7.93 -22.51 -34.30
N ALA A 329 -8.61 -22.32 -35.44
CA ALA A 329 -8.25 -22.94 -36.72
C ALA A 329 -6.81 -22.56 -37.16
N ARG A 330 -6.43 -21.30 -37.03
CA ARG A 330 -5.07 -20.84 -37.33
C ARG A 330 -4.03 -21.49 -36.40
N MET A 331 -4.34 -21.60 -35.11
CA MET A 331 -3.45 -22.25 -34.14
C MET A 331 -3.33 -23.75 -34.41
N MET A 332 -4.42 -24.43 -34.86
CA MET A 332 -4.40 -25.84 -35.26
C MET A 332 -3.53 -26.06 -36.50
N ILE A 333 -3.48 -25.13 -37.46
CA ILE A 333 -2.52 -25.19 -38.59
C ILE A 333 -1.07 -25.13 -38.05
N GLN A 334 -0.79 -24.19 -37.15
CA GLN A 334 0.56 -23.99 -36.60
C GLN A 334 1.05 -25.20 -35.80
N SER A 335 0.15 -25.85 -35.05
CA SER A 335 0.43 -27.07 -34.28
C SER A 335 0.31 -28.37 -35.06
N LYS A 336 0.02 -28.28 -36.37
CA LYS A 336 -0.19 -29.45 -37.28
C LYS A 336 -1.35 -30.36 -36.88
N ARG A 337 -2.33 -29.83 -36.13
CA ARG A 337 -3.57 -30.55 -35.73
C ARG A 337 -4.60 -30.49 -36.86
N TYR A 338 -4.23 -30.99 -38.04
CA TYR A 338 -5.02 -30.85 -39.26
C TYR A 338 -6.34 -31.61 -39.23
N GLN A 339 -6.36 -32.81 -38.62
CA GLN A 339 -7.59 -33.60 -38.48
C GLN A 339 -8.60 -32.93 -37.57
N ASP A 340 -8.10 -32.37 -36.43
CA ASP A 340 -8.94 -31.64 -35.48
C ASP A 340 -9.53 -30.39 -36.10
N LEU A 341 -8.73 -29.67 -36.91
CA LEU A 341 -9.20 -28.50 -37.65
C LEU A 341 -10.33 -28.85 -38.58
N VAL A 342 -10.18 -29.90 -39.44
CA VAL A 342 -11.21 -30.33 -40.40
C VAL A 342 -12.51 -30.66 -39.68
N ALA A 343 -12.45 -31.43 -38.60
CA ALA A 343 -13.60 -31.77 -37.79
C ALA A 343 -14.28 -30.55 -37.16
N PHE A 344 -13.46 -29.65 -36.60
CA PHE A 344 -13.92 -28.42 -35.94
C PHE A 344 -14.54 -27.40 -36.91
N ALA A 345 -13.97 -27.29 -38.14
CA ALA A 345 -14.44 -26.38 -39.17
C ALA A 345 -15.69 -26.86 -39.91
N ALA A 346 -16.09 -28.11 -39.73
CA ALA A 346 -17.29 -28.67 -40.38
C ALA A 346 -18.59 -27.91 -40.03
N LYS A 347 -18.64 -27.30 -38.84
CA LYS A 347 -19.77 -26.47 -38.37
C LYS A 347 -19.29 -25.05 -38.07
N PRO A 348 -19.42 -24.10 -39.02
CA PRO A 348 -19.13 -22.70 -38.76
C PRO A 348 -20.00 -22.14 -37.64
N ALA A 349 -19.45 -21.22 -36.86
CA ALA A 349 -20.19 -20.53 -35.82
C ALA A 349 -21.44 -19.83 -36.42
N ALA A 350 -22.53 -19.81 -35.68
CA ALA A 350 -23.81 -19.27 -36.16
C ALA A 350 -23.72 -17.80 -36.58
N ASN A 351 -22.88 -17.03 -35.88
CA ASN A 351 -22.64 -15.61 -36.13
C ASN A 351 -21.55 -15.34 -37.20
N ALA A 352 -21.04 -16.35 -37.89
CA ALA A 352 -20.00 -16.17 -38.90
C ALA A 352 -20.51 -15.39 -40.11
N SER A 353 -19.78 -14.36 -40.54
CA SER A 353 -19.99 -13.67 -41.80
C SER A 353 -19.64 -14.56 -43.01
N GLY A 354 -20.02 -14.14 -44.22
CA GLY A 354 -19.59 -14.81 -45.43
C GLY A 354 -18.08 -14.93 -45.56
N GLU A 355 -17.37 -13.86 -45.24
CA GLU A 355 -15.91 -13.81 -45.26
C GLU A 355 -15.29 -14.79 -44.24
N GLN A 356 -15.80 -14.78 -43.02
CA GLN A 356 -15.30 -15.67 -41.97
C GLN A 356 -15.52 -17.17 -42.30
N ARG A 357 -16.64 -17.49 -42.94
CA ARG A 357 -16.88 -18.84 -43.45
C ARG A 357 -15.90 -19.20 -44.56
N ALA A 358 -15.63 -18.27 -45.50
CA ALA A 358 -14.65 -18.46 -46.55
C ALA A 358 -13.23 -18.62 -45.99
N ASP A 359 -12.83 -17.80 -44.99
CA ASP A 359 -11.57 -17.97 -44.30
C ASP A 359 -11.44 -19.35 -43.63
N LEU A 360 -12.50 -19.81 -42.98
CA LEU A 360 -12.51 -21.13 -42.35
C LEU A 360 -12.36 -22.24 -43.40
N LYS A 361 -13.04 -22.12 -44.58
CA LYS A 361 -12.86 -23.01 -45.70
C LYS A 361 -11.45 -23.00 -46.29
N PHE A 362 -10.84 -21.80 -46.39
CA PHE A 362 -9.45 -21.67 -46.81
C PHE A 362 -8.51 -22.44 -45.89
N LEU A 363 -8.64 -22.26 -44.55
CA LEU A 363 -7.83 -22.98 -43.57
C LEU A 363 -8.08 -24.49 -43.62
N THR A 364 -9.32 -24.90 -43.89
CA THR A 364 -9.68 -26.33 -44.11
C THR A 364 -8.97 -26.87 -45.34
N GLY A 365 -8.90 -26.10 -46.44
CA GLY A 365 -8.16 -26.46 -47.65
C GLY A 365 -6.67 -26.67 -47.37
N VAL A 366 -6.05 -25.76 -46.59
CA VAL A 366 -4.66 -25.93 -46.15
C VAL A 366 -4.49 -27.22 -45.34
N ALA A 367 -5.40 -27.49 -44.40
CA ALA A 367 -5.35 -28.71 -43.57
C ALA A 367 -5.49 -30.00 -44.40
N TYR A 368 -6.32 -30.00 -45.43
CA TYR A 368 -6.44 -31.15 -46.35
C TYR A 368 -5.18 -31.31 -47.23
N PHE A 369 -4.60 -30.19 -47.68
CA PHE A 369 -3.36 -30.22 -48.46
C PHE A 369 -2.21 -30.85 -47.66
N GLU A 370 -2.02 -30.41 -46.43
CA GLU A 370 -0.99 -30.95 -45.54
C GLU A 370 -1.22 -32.44 -45.17
N GLN A 371 -2.47 -32.91 -45.23
CA GLN A 371 -2.84 -34.33 -45.09
C GLN A 371 -2.68 -35.13 -46.38
N GLN A 372 -2.15 -34.56 -47.47
CA GLN A 372 -2.03 -35.19 -48.76
C GLN A 372 -3.40 -35.63 -49.35
N LYS A 373 -4.43 -34.81 -49.13
CA LYS A 373 -5.79 -35.01 -49.67
C LYS A 373 -6.11 -33.95 -50.73
N PRO A 374 -5.51 -34.02 -51.94
CA PRO A 374 -5.55 -32.93 -52.92
C PRO A 374 -6.97 -32.68 -53.47
N LYS A 375 -7.83 -33.69 -53.56
CA LYS A 375 -9.22 -33.54 -54.05
C LYS A 375 -10.05 -32.73 -53.04
N GLU A 376 -9.94 -33.07 -51.78
CA GLU A 376 -10.64 -32.38 -50.68
C GLU A 376 -10.11 -30.96 -50.51
N ALA A 377 -8.79 -30.76 -50.64
CA ALA A 377 -8.16 -29.46 -50.62
C ALA A 377 -8.66 -28.54 -51.73
N LEU A 378 -8.71 -29.06 -52.99
CA LEU A 378 -9.21 -28.34 -54.15
C LEU A 378 -10.68 -27.90 -53.94
N ASN A 379 -11.51 -28.80 -53.44
CA ASN A 379 -12.91 -28.48 -53.15
C ASN A 379 -13.03 -27.37 -52.10
N ALA A 380 -12.26 -27.47 -51.00
CA ALA A 380 -12.30 -26.47 -49.92
C ALA A 380 -11.80 -25.09 -50.40
N PHE A 381 -10.71 -25.01 -51.16
CA PHE A 381 -10.23 -23.76 -51.76
C PHE A 381 -11.22 -23.17 -52.77
N THR A 382 -11.87 -24.01 -53.58
CA THR A 382 -12.89 -23.55 -54.54
C THR A 382 -14.09 -22.94 -53.81
N GLN A 383 -14.53 -23.53 -52.71
CA GLN A 383 -15.59 -22.96 -51.87
C GLN A 383 -15.13 -21.63 -51.21
N ALA A 384 -13.88 -21.54 -50.75
CA ALA A 384 -13.33 -20.33 -50.17
C ALA A 384 -13.24 -19.18 -51.18
N ALA A 385 -12.90 -19.50 -52.45
CA ALA A 385 -12.75 -18.53 -53.53
C ALA A 385 -14.07 -17.88 -53.98
N GLN A 386 -15.23 -18.39 -53.54
CA GLN A 386 -16.53 -17.78 -53.80
C GLN A 386 -16.72 -16.42 -53.12
N HIS A 387 -15.89 -16.13 -52.12
CA HIS A 387 -15.89 -14.83 -51.42
C HIS A 387 -14.72 -13.98 -51.90
N GLY A 388 -14.99 -12.79 -52.43
CA GLY A 388 -13.99 -11.93 -53.09
C GLY A 388 -12.73 -11.67 -52.31
N ASN A 389 -12.85 -11.39 -51.00
CA ASN A 389 -11.69 -11.10 -50.11
C ASN A 389 -10.79 -12.34 -49.90
N VAL A 390 -11.28 -13.54 -50.07
CA VAL A 390 -10.52 -14.79 -49.88
C VAL A 390 -10.06 -15.38 -51.22
N SER A 391 -10.74 -15.03 -52.34
CA SER A 391 -10.46 -15.52 -53.68
C SER A 391 -8.99 -15.36 -54.08
N GLY A 392 -8.39 -14.16 -53.82
CA GLY A 392 -7.00 -13.88 -54.15
C GLY A 392 -5.99 -14.82 -53.46
N ARG A 393 -6.32 -15.28 -52.25
CA ARG A 393 -5.50 -16.26 -51.50
C ARG A 393 -5.74 -17.71 -51.92
N ALA A 394 -6.95 -18.04 -52.35
CA ALA A 394 -7.34 -19.40 -52.70
C ALA A 394 -6.99 -19.75 -54.17
N SER A 395 -7.06 -18.80 -55.10
CA SER A 395 -6.82 -19.01 -56.52
C SER A 395 -5.46 -19.64 -56.87
N PRO A 396 -4.33 -19.22 -56.28
CA PRO A 396 -3.04 -19.87 -56.54
C PRO A 396 -3.03 -21.36 -56.17
N TRP A 397 -3.67 -21.71 -55.04
CA TRP A 397 -3.80 -23.10 -54.61
C TRP A 397 -4.64 -23.95 -55.55
N ILE A 398 -5.73 -23.37 -56.06
CA ILE A 398 -6.62 -24.03 -57.01
C ILE A 398 -5.87 -24.33 -58.30
N SER A 399 -5.11 -23.36 -58.84
CA SER A 399 -4.32 -23.55 -60.06
C SER A 399 -3.25 -24.63 -59.85
N PHE A 400 -2.49 -24.54 -58.78
CA PHE A 400 -1.46 -25.52 -58.46
C PHE A 400 -2.02 -26.97 -58.34
N LEU A 401 -3.14 -27.15 -57.65
CA LEU A 401 -3.74 -28.46 -57.45
C LEU A 401 -4.35 -29.04 -58.73
N LYS A 402 -4.89 -28.20 -59.63
CA LYS A 402 -5.38 -28.62 -60.94
C LYS A 402 -4.24 -29.07 -61.87
N GLU A 403 -3.12 -28.37 -61.89
CA GLU A 403 -1.91 -28.72 -62.63
C GLU A 403 -1.37 -30.08 -62.16
N GLN A 404 -1.27 -30.31 -60.86
CA GLN A 404 -0.84 -31.59 -60.33
C GLN A 404 -1.77 -32.76 -60.73
N GLN A 405 -3.09 -32.52 -60.79
CA GLN A 405 -4.05 -33.55 -61.21
C GLN A 405 -4.04 -33.77 -62.70
N GLY A 406 -3.80 -32.74 -63.52
CA GLY A 406 -3.70 -32.83 -64.98
C GLY A 406 -2.41 -33.51 -65.48
N GLY A 407 -1.28 -33.26 -64.79
CA GLY A 407 0.00 -33.89 -65.07
C GLY A 407 0.10 -35.37 -64.68
N ALA A 408 -0.75 -35.86 -63.79
CA ALA A 408 -0.81 -37.27 -63.40
C ALA A 408 -1.63 -38.13 -64.38
N VAL A 409 -2.34 -37.54 -65.39
CA VAL A 409 -3.12 -38.22 -66.37
C VAL A 409 -2.34 -38.42 -67.68
N THR A 410 -1.15 -37.85 -67.82
CA THR A 410 -0.29 -37.85 -68.98
C THR A 410 0.99 -38.69 -68.81
N GLN A 411 1.11 -39.51 -67.79
CA GLN A 411 2.10 -40.59 -67.64
C GLN A 411 1.37 -41.92 -67.47
#